data_61907db307042d65a7cdc9f6a0abe009
#
_entry.id   61907db307042d65a7cdc9f6a0abe009
#
_cell.length_a   1.000
_cell.length_b   1.000
_cell.length_c   1.000
_cell.angle_alpha   90.00
_cell.angle_beta   90.00
_cell.angle_gamma   90.00
#
_symmetry.space_group_name_H-M   'P 1'
#
loop_
_entity.id
_entity.type
_entity.pdbx_description
1 polymer ?
#
loop_
_entity_poly.entity_id
_entity_poly.type
_entity_poly.pdbx_seq_one_letter_code
_entity_poly.pdbx_strand_id
1 'polypeptide(L)'
;MNFIPFRRHARHQWIRSFSVGLLALFILVCANTSWAQATTRKVKNRVDPVYPELAKRNNIIGSARVELLVTPDGRVKDVKVLGGNPVLVQAVMAAVVKWKYEPAAEESTVIIKFDFASP
;
A
#
# COMPACT_ATOMS: atom_id res chain seq x y z
N MET A 1 -49.15 30.91 56.55
CA MET A 1 -47.84 31.03 55.94
C MET A 1 -47.62 29.82 55.02
N ASN A 2 -47.79 30.00 53.75
CA ASN A 2 -47.62 28.92 52.81
C ASN A 2 -46.20 28.99 52.24
N PHE A 3 -45.39 28.04 52.63
CA PHE A 3 -44.07 27.83 51.97
C PHE A 3 -44.27 27.16 50.64
N ILE A 4 -43.87 27.82 49.53
CA ILE A 4 -43.83 27.24 48.21
C ILE A 4 -42.44 26.64 48.03
N PRO A 5 -42.28 25.33 47.87
CA PRO A 5 -40.96 24.75 47.61
C PRO A 5 -40.54 25.12 46.21
N PHE A 6 -39.43 25.81 46.12
CA PHE A 6 -38.77 26.16 44.85
C PHE A 6 -38.23 24.86 44.24
N ARG A 7 -38.90 24.33 43.26
CA ARG A 7 -38.41 23.18 42.46
C ARG A 7 -37.25 23.63 41.60
N ARG A 8 -36.06 23.36 42.04
CA ARG A 8 -34.90 23.33 41.18
C ARG A 8 -34.90 21.98 40.44
N HIS A 9 -35.45 21.97 39.25
CA HIS A 9 -35.33 20.79 38.40
C HIS A 9 -34.75 21.14 37.05
N ALA A 10 -33.69 20.36 36.72
CA ALA A 10 -33.29 19.92 35.40
C ALA A 10 -32.64 20.96 34.48
N ARG A 11 -31.38 21.24 34.73
CA ARG A 11 -30.52 21.83 33.71
C ARG A 11 -29.32 20.94 33.33
N HIS A 12 -29.19 19.72 33.86
CA HIS A 12 -28.01 18.89 33.61
C HIS A 12 -28.22 17.69 32.69
N GLN A 13 -29.44 17.47 32.20
CA GLN A 13 -29.69 16.30 31.35
C GLN A 13 -29.41 16.54 29.86
N TRP A 14 -29.40 17.77 29.41
CA TRP A 14 -29.21 18.08 27.98
C TRP A 14 -27.76 18.04 27.53
N ILE A 15 -26.81 18.26 28.43
CA ILE A 15 -25.37 18.30 28.09
C ILE A 15 -24.80 16.90 27.87
N ARG A 16 -25.39 15.86 28.46
CA ARG A 16 -24.91 14.49 28.35
C ARG A 16 -25.23 13.84 26.98
N SER A 17 -26.32 14.25 26.36
CA SER A 17 -26.76 13.70 25.08
C SER A 17 -25.98 14.25 23.88
N PHE A 18 -25.50 15.48 23.95
CA PHE A 18 -24.70 16.09 22.87
C PHE A 18 -23.30 15.53 22.78
N SER A 19 -22.67 15.21 23.91
CA SER A 19 -21.29 14.67 23.91
C SER A 19 -21.22 13.24 23.38
N VAL A 20 -22.22 12.42 23.63
CA VAL A 20 -22.28 11.04 23.12
C VAL A 20 -22.50 11.01 21.61
N GLY A 21 -23.36 11.90 21.09
CA GLY A 21 -23.60 12.01 19.65
C GLY A 21 -22.38 12.50 18.87
N LEU A 22 -21.64 13.46 19.42
CA LEU A 22 -20.43 13.99 18.80
C LEU A 22 -19.30 12.97 18.78
N LEU A 23 -19.15 12.18 19.84
CA LEU A 23 -18.17 11.10 19.93
C LEU A 23 -18.48 9.97 18.95
N ALA A 24 -19.75 9.58 18.80
CA ALA A 24 -20.18 8.58 17.83
C ALA A 24 -19.96 9.05 16.39
N LEU A 25 -20.17 10.32 16.08
CA LEU A 25 -19.91 10.89 14.75
C LEU A 25 -18.42 10.91 14.43
N PHE A 26 -17.56 11.20 15.43
CA PHE A 26 -16.11 11.20 15.27
C PHE A 26 -15.56 9.78 14.99
N ILE A 27 -16.10 8.76 15.65
CA ILE A 27 -15.72 7.35 15.43
C ILE A 27 -16.15 6.89 14.04
N LEU A 28 -17.29 7.34 13.53
CA LEU A 28 -17.79 6.97 12.21
C LEU A 28 -16.93 7.55 11.07
N VAL A 29 -16.39 8.76 11.25
CA VAL A 29 -15.51 9.41 10.27
C VAL A 29 -14.12 8.76 10.22
N CYS A 30 -13.61 8.24 11.34
CA CYS A 30 -12.31 7.55 11.37
C CYS A 30 -12.34 6.15 10.75
N ALA A 31 -13.51 5.54 10.56
CA ALA A 31 -13.64 4.20 10.00
C ALA A 31 -13.42 4.12 8.47
N ASN A 32 -13.32 5.26 7.79
CA ASN A 32 -13.16 5.33 6.33
C ASN A 32 -11.72 5.57 5.86
N THR A 33 -10.73 5.41 6.72
CA THR A 33 -9.34 5.33 6.27
C THR A 33 -9.11 3.95 5.65
N SER A 34 -9.52 3.79 4.41
CA SER A 34 -9.06 2.69 3.58
C SER A 34 -7.56 2.85 3.38
N TRP A 35 -6.79 2.18 4.20
CA TRP A 35 -5.38 1.97 3.93
C TRP A 35 -5.33 1.21 2.61
N ALA A 36 -4.76 1.82 1.59
CA ALA A 36 -4.44 1.13 0.36
C ALA A 36 -3.45 0.01 0.73
N GLN A 37 -3.98 -1.17 1.00
CA GLN A 37 -3.17 -2.36 1.23
C GLN A 37 -2.49 -2.67 -0.10
N ALA A 38 -1.15 -2.76 -0.08
CA ALA A 38 -0.41 -3.31 -1.20
C ALA A 38 -0.97 -4.71 -1.46
N THR A 39 -1.74 -4.84 -2.51
CA THR A 39 -2.40 -6.11 -2.85
C THR A 39 -1.32 -7.09 -3.27
N THR A 40 -1.06 -8.09 -2.44
CA THR A 40 -0.15 -9.18 -2.78
C THR A 40 -0.82 -10.04 -3.85
N ARG A 41 -0.50 -9.75 -5.12
CA ARG A 41 -1.03 -10.50 -6.25
C ARG A 41 -0.14 -11.70 -6.53
N LYS A 42 -0.74 -12.86 -6.74
CA LYS A 42 0.00 -14.09 -6.98
C LYS A 42 0.65 -14.08 -8.37
N VAL A 43 1.92 -14.43 -8.42
CA VAL A 43 2.69 -14.56 -9.67
C VAL A 43 2.40 -15.91 -10.31
N LYS A 44 1.96 -15.89 -11.57
CA LYS A 44 1.71 -17.09 -12.37
C LYS A 44 2.97 -17.56 -13.10
N ASN A 45 3.72 -16.61 -13.67
CA ASN A 45 4.98 -16.88 -14.34
C ASN A 45 6.02 -15.83 -13.93
N ARG A 46 7.12 -16.28 -13.36
CA ARG A 46 8.24 -15.44 -12.91
C ARG A 46 9.45 -15.68 -13.79
N VAL A 47 10.10 -14.60 -14.19
CA VAL A 47 11.39 -14.62 -14.87
C VAL A 47 12.40 -13.91 -13.99
N ASP A 48 13.45 -14.59 -13.56
CA ASP A 48 14.47 -13.99 -12.73
C ASP A 48 15.40 -13.09 -13.58
N PRO A 49 15.81 -11.93 -13.04
CA PRO A 49 16.71 -11.04 -13.75
C PRO A 49 18.09 -11.67 -13.92
N VAL A 50 18.64 -11.53 -15.11
CA VAL A 50 20.00 -11.97 -15.39
C VAL A 50 20.99 -10.95 -14.83
N TYR A 51 21.99 -11.42 -14.10
CA TYR A 51 23.05 -10.55 -13.58
C TYR A 51 23.85 -9.96 -14.77
N PRO A 52 23.87 -8.62 -14.95
CA PRO A 52 24.54 -8.02 -16.10
C PRO A 52 26.05 -8.25 -16.10
N GLU A 53 26.64 -8.55 -17.26
CA GLU A 53 28.08 -8.75 -17.36
C GLU A 53 28.90 -7.53 -16.93
N LEU A 54 28.37 -6.32 -17.21
CA LEU A 54 28.99 -5.08 -16.75
C LEU A 54 29.02 -5.00 -15.22
N ALA A 55 27.97 -5.44 -14.57
CA ALA A 55 27.91 -5.47 -13.10
C ALA A 55 28.86 -6.52 -12.52
N LYS A 56 28.97 -7.68 -13.15
CA LYS A 56 29.93 -8.72 -12.73
C LYS A 56 31.37 -8.25 -12.82
N ARG A 57 31.76 -7.65 -13.94
CA ARG A 57 33.14 -7.17 -14.19
C ARG A 57 33.53 -6.04 -13.20
N ASN A 58 32.60 -5.23 -12.82
CA ASN A 58 32.85 -4.10 -11.92
C ASN A 58 32.46 -4.37 -10.46
N ASN A 59 32.14 -5.61 -10.11
CA ASN A 59 31.70 -6.01 -8.77
C ASN A 59 30.56 -5.12 -8.23
N ILE A 60 29.62 -4.74 -9.11
CA ILE A 60 28.45 -3.96 -8.71
C ILE A 60 27.44 -4.88 -8.04
N ILE A 61 27.32 -4.77 -6.75
CA ILE A 61 26.35 -5.47 -5.92
C ILE A 61 25.31 -4.48 -5.36
N GLY A 62 24.21 -4.97 -4.83
CA GLY A 62 23.20 -4.16 -4.21
C GLY A 62 21.78 -4.64 -4.52
N SER A 63 20.82 -3.80 -4.26
CA SER A 63 19.41 -4.10 -4.51
C SER A 63 18.78 -3.15 -5.51
N ALA A 64 17.80 -3.63 -6.23
CA ALA A 64 16.95 -2.83 -7.10
C ALA A 64 15.48 -2.98 -6.64
N ARG A 65 14.77 -1.86 -6.55
CA ARG A 65 13.35 -1.81 -6.18
C ARG A 65 12.55 -1.19 -7.31
N VAL A 66 11.50 -1.87 -7.70
CA VAL A 66 10.58 -1.43 -8.75
C VAL A 66 9.14 -1.60 -8.31
N GLU A 67 8.29 -0.71 -8.78
CA GLU A 67 6.85 -0.77 -8.63
C GLU A 67 6.24 -1.17 -9.98
N LEU A 68 5.45 -2.22 -9.97
CA LEU A 68 4.78 -2.75 -11.15
C LEU A 68 3.30 -2.38 -11.12
N LEU A 69 2.79 -1.85 -12.20
CA LEU A 69 1.37 -1.72 -12.45
C LEU A 69 0.89 -2.94 -13.23
N VAL A 70 0.03 -3.75 -12.63
CA VAL A 70 -0.46 -5.01 -13.19
C VAL A 70 -1.91 -4.88 -13.61
N THR A 71 -2.20 -5.20 -14.86
CA THR A 71 -3.56 -5.16 -15.41
C THR A 71 -4.45 -6.27 -14.83
N PRO A 72 -5.79 -6.16 -14.96
CA PRO A 72 -6.69 -7.21 -14.48
C PRO A 72 -6.41 -8.59 -15.07
N ASP A 73 -5.95 -8.68 -16.32
CA ASP A 73 -5.58 -9.94 -16.99
C ASP A 73 -4.20 -10.49 -16.58
N GLY A 74 -3.47 -9.78 -15.71
CA GLY A 74 -2.22 -10.26 -15.13
C GLY A 74 -0.93 -9.83 -15.85
N ARG A 75 -1.01 -8.92 -16.80
CA ARG A 75 0.16 -8.38 -17.51
C ARG A 75 0.76 -7.19 -16.78
N VAL A 76 2.06 -7.03 -16.86
CA VAL A 76 2.75 -5.82 -16.39
C VAL A 76 2.53 -4.71 -17.42
N LYS A 77 1.79 -3.68 -17.02
CA LYS A 77 1.45 -2.52 -17.84
C LYS A 77 2.53 -1.44 -17.80
N ASP A 78 3.05 -1.19 -16.62
CA ASP A 78 4.05 -0.16 -16.38
C ASP A 78 5.02 -0.57 -15.26
N VAL A 79 6.23 -0.01 -15.30
CA VAL A 79 7.29 -0.27 -14.32
C VAL A 79 7.88 1.06 -13.88
N LYS A 80 7.77 1.36 -12.58
CA LYS A 80 8.37 2.54 -11.97
C LYS A 80 9.57 2.15 -11.13
N VAL A 81 10.71 2.80 -11.35
CA VAL A 81 11.92 2.59 -10.55
C VAL A 81 11.80 3.35 -9.23
N LEU A 82 11.93 2.63 -8.11
CA LEU A 82 11.92 3.21 -6.77
C LEU A 82 13.32 3.45 -6.22
N GLY A 83 14.30 2.66 -6.65
CA GLY A 83 15.69 2.81 -6.23
C GLY A 83 16.58 1.66 -6.72
N GLY A 84 17.90 1.87 -6.61
CA GLY A 84 18.91 0.89 -6.98
C GLY A 84 19.93 1.41 -7.99
N ASN A 85 20.99 0.62 -8.21
CA ASN A 85 21.99 0.94 -9.21
C ASN A 85 21.38 0.81 -10.63
N PRO A 86 21.57 1.79 -11.53
CA PRO A 86 20.97 1.80 -12.85
C PRO A 86 21.25 0.53 -13.68
N VAL A 87 22.45 -0.04 -13.55
CA VAL A 87 22.84 -1.28 -14.27
C VAL A 87 22.00 -2.47 -13.80
N LEU A 88 21.79 -2.59 -12.48
CA LEU A 88 20.95 -3.65 -11.88
C LEU A 88 19.47 -3.44 -12.17
N VAL A 89 19.02 -2.18 -12.12
CA VAL A 89 17.63 -1.81 -12.42
C VAL A 89 17.26 -2.18 -13.86
N GLN A 90 18.12 -1.96 -14.84
CA GLN A 90 17.86 -2.36 -16.22
C GLN A 90 17.64 -3.86 -16.37
N ALA A 91 18.42 -4.67 -15.66
CA ALA A 91 18.25 -6.12 -15.66
C ALA A 91 16.92 -6.54 -15.05
N VAL A 92 16.51 -5.89 -13.95
CA VAL A 92 15.22 -6.14 -13.31
C VAL A 92 14.07 -5.75 -14.23
N MET A 93 14.12 -4.58 -14.86
CA MET A 93 13.09 -4.13 -15.80
C MET A 93 12.91 -5.10 -16.97
N ALA A 94 14.00 -5.58 -17.55
CA ALA A 94 13.96 -6.54 -18.64
C ALA A 94 13.31 -7.89 -18.24
N ALA A 95 13.45 -8.29 -16.98
CA ALA A 95 12.84 -9.51 -16.45
C ALA A 95 11.35 -9.31 -16.09
N VAL A 96 11.02 -8.25 -15.37
CA VAL A 96 9.67 -8.05 -14.84
C VAL A 96 8.62 -7.77 -15.91
N VAL A 97 8.99 -7.20 -17.03
CA VAL A 97 8.07 -7.00 -18.18
C VAL A 97 7.56 -8.32 -18.77
N LYS A 98 8.28 -9.40 -18.54
CA LYS A 98 7.90 -10.76 -18.96
C LYS A 98 7.09 -11.52 -17.93
N TRP A 99 6.94 -10.96 -16.72
CA TRP A 99 6.18 -11.60 -15.66
C TRP A 99 4.69 -11.63 -15.99
N LYS A 100 4.04 -12.66 -15.49
CA LYS A 100 2.59 -12.78 -15.55
C LYS A 100 2.05 -13.08 -14.16
N TYR A 101 0.99 -12.39 -13.83
CA TYR A 101 0.24 -12.56 -12.58
C TYR A 101 -1.07 -13.28 -12.84
N GLU A 102 -1.66 -13.82 -11.79
CA GLU A 102 -3.01 -14.35 -11.91
C GLU A 102 -4.01 -13.22 -12.18
N PRO A 103 -5.06 -13.48 -13.00
CA PRO A 103 -6.10 -12.50 -13.25
C PRO A 103 -6.78 -12.04 -11.95
N ALA A 104 -7.19 -10.79 -11.92
CA ALA A 104 -7.96 -10.20 -10.83
C ALA A 104 -9.02 -9.26 -11.39
N ALA A 105 -9.96 -8.84 -10.52
CA ALA A 105 -11.06 -7.97 -10.92
C ALA A 105 -10.57 -6.56 -11.29
N GLU A 106 -9.48 -6.10 -10.69
CA GLU A 106 -8.98 -4.73 -10.82
C GLU A 106 -7.48 -4.68 -11.08
N GLU A 107 -7.03 -3.54 -11.60
CA GLU A 107 -5.62 -3.20 -11.72
C GLU A 107 -4.99 -3.11 -10.33
N SER A 108 -3.76 -3.56 -10.20
CA SER A 108 -3.05 -3.57 -8.91
C SER A 108 -1.61 -3.13 -9.05
N THR A 109 -1.09 -2.54 -7.98
CA THR A 109 0.30 -2.11 -7.85
C THR A 109 1.07 -3.10 -6.97
N VAL A 110 2.20 -3.59 -7.46
CA VAL A 110 3.05 -4.54 -6.74
C VAL A 110 4.48 -3.99 -6.65
N ILE A 111 5.05 -3.97 -5.44
CA ILE A 111 6.44 -3.55 -5.21
C ILE A 111 7.31 -4.78 -5.08
N ILE A 112 8.40 -4.81 -5.85
CA ILE A 112 9.35 -5.92 -5.85
C ILE A 112 10.75 -5.39 -5.55
N LYS A 113 11.48 -6.16 -4.74
CA LYS A 113 12.88 -5.93 -4.45
C LYS A 113 13.69 -7.13 -4.93
N PHE A 114 14.78 -6.87 -5.65
CA PHE A 114 15.78 -7.86 -6.01
C PHE A 114 17.10 -7.53 -5.35
N ASP A 115 17.73 -8.52 -4.77
CA ASP A 115 19.05 -8.41 -4.16
C ASP A 115 20.09 -9.14 -5.03
N PHE A 116 21.11 -8.41 -5.47
CA PHE A 116 22.25 -8.90 -6.21
C PHE A 116 23.45 -8.93 -5.27
N ALA A 117 23.68 -10.06 -4.64
CA ALA A 117 24.66 -10.18 -3.55
C ALA A 117 26.06 -10.58 -4.00
N SER A 118 26.18 -11.38 -5.07
CA SER A 118 27.45 -11.84 -5.60
C SER A 118 27.31 -12.20 -7.08
N PRO A 119 28.28 -11.85 -7.88
CA PRO A 119 28.32 -12.30 -9.28
C PRO A 119 28.56 -13.79 -9.41
#